data_5559028c8b58b820144cde108d79e2ab
#
_entry.id   5559028c8b58b820144cde108d79e2ab
#
_cell.length_a   1.000
_cell.length_b   1.000
_cell.length_c   1.000
_cell.angle_alpha   90.00
_cell.angle_beta   90.00
_cell.angle_gamma   90.00
#
_symmetry.space_group_name_H-M   'P 1'
#
loop_
_entity.id
_entity.type
_entity.pdbx_description
1 polymer ?
#
loop_
_entity_poly.entity_id
_entity_poly.type
_entity_poly.pdbx_seq_one_letter_code
_entity_poly.pdbx_strand_id
1 'polypeptide(L)'
;MQSKDAIRAIKERLNIVDVVRRYVELKRNGPRWVAPCPFHQETKPSFSVNEDQGLFYCFGCHASGDVFDFYSRINGLEFKETLEQLAAEAGITIDRGPRDPQRDGQERKQRSARQQMLRMYELAAGHFASALQSPEAEECRRYIEKRDLSDEIVQRFGLGWARREWQSLADALRRAGFDMRMAAEAGLVGQANSGRPYDRFRGRLIFPIKSLSNQIIAFGGRIIADEEEAKYINSADTPLYKKGEHLYGLAQARRGIVTKGRAMLTEGYMDVLTLHQFGYDNAVGVLGTALTPEQIKRLSGFASQMTLLFDGDRAGRKAALRSCEMLLTRGLSCSVVIMPEGEDIDSLLRGAGPEAFEALQAQAPDGLRFCVDVLKALAPRETVEWARNFLRQLDIPELISPYISRLAAHLQLSEADLREGIAGARGQRKDSQRQGGSASRTRQNIRDREIMMFAVRYPHRLRDMQEMGADLALRSDIARRLWDKIETHGPEEVFHQLDEREKNFWCKCRGPEAAPCDSGEKELELLRQSLDQYYASAQASSLSAAMRANTGIGDFEADLDYLRALKETLEKGHEQS
;
A
#
# COMPACT_ATOMS: atom_id res chain seq x y z
N MET A 1 10.18 -30.37 1.83
CA MET A 1 10.62 -29.36 2.84
C MET A 1 9.40 -28.57 3.28
N GLN A 2 9.21 -28.41 4.59
CA GLN A 2 8.14 -27.56 5.11
C GLN A 2 8.31 -26.11 4.63
N SER A 3 7.26 -25.31 4.59
CA SER A 3 7.30 -23.94 4.04
C SER A 3 8.38 -23.06 4.69
N LYS A 4 8.64 -23.24 5.99
CA LYS A 4 9.72 -22.52 6.71
C LYS A 4 11.11 -22.96 6.26
N ASP A 5 11.34 -24.25 6.11
CA ASP A 5 12.62 -24.78 5.63
C ASP A 5 12.88 -24.40 4.17
N ALA A 6 11.80 -24.30 3.36
CA ALA A 6 11.90 -23.85 1.97
C ALA A 6 12.33 -22.39 1.87
N ILE A 7 11.78 -21.51 2.70
CA ILE A 7 12.16 -20.10 2.77
C ILE A 7 13.65 -19.96 3.11
N ARG A 8 14.11 -20.70 4.12
CA ARG A 8 15.52 -20.71 4.52
C ARG A 8 16.42 -21.22 3.40
N ALA A 9 16.08 -22.36 2.80
CA ALA A 9 16.86 -22.94 1.71
C ALA A 9 16.90 -22.05 0.45
N ILE A 10 15.80 -21.31 0.16
CA ILE A 10 15.78 -20.33 -0.92
C ILE A 10 16.75 -19.18 -0.63
N LYS A 11 16.74 -18.62 0.60
CA LYS A 11 17.66 -17.56 1.02
C LYS A 11 19.12 -17.99 0.98
N GLU A 12 19.42 -19.24 1.30
CA GLU A 12 20.77 -19.82 1.22
C GLU A 12 21.27 -19.99 -0.23
N ARG A 13 20.34 -20.24 -1.18
CA ARG A 13 20.68 -20.49 -2.59
C ARG A 13 20.59 -19.25 -3.48
N LEU A 14 19.70 -18.31 -3.17
CA LEU A 14 19.50 -17.10 -3.96
C LEU A 14 20.09 -15.90 -3.23
N ASN A 15 21.20 -15.38 -3.77
CA ASN A 15 21.77 -14.14 -3.27
C ASN A 15 20.86 -12.96 -3.68
N ILE A 16 20.47 -12.12 -2.71
CA ILE A 16 19.64 -10.94 -2.95
C ILE A 16 20.26 -10.00 -3.98
N VAL A 17 21.60 -9.85 -3.99
CA VAL A 17 22.31 -8.98 -4.94
C VAL A 17 22.10 -9.47 -6.37
N ASP A 18 22.17 -10.77 -6.61
CA ASP A 18 21.97 -11.36 -7.94
C ASP A 18 20.53 -11.20 -8.43
N VAL A 19 19.56 -11.35 -7.53
CA VAL A 19 18.16 -11.12 -7.85
C VAL A 19 17.89 -9.65 -8.18
N VAL A 20 18.43 -8.73 -7.37
CA VAL A 20 18.25 -7.27 -7.57
C VAL A 20 18.93 -6.79 -8.86
N ARG A 21 20.10 -7.31 -9.20
CA ARG A 21 20.86 -6.94 -10.43
C ARG A 21 20.08 -7.15 -11.73
N ARG A 22 19.09 -8.01 -11.72
CA ARG A 22 18.21 -8.23 -12.90
C ARG A 22 17.28 -7.05 -13.20
N TYR A 23 17.11 -6.16 -12.21
CA TYR A 23 16.16 -5.05 -12.28
C TYR A 23 16.83 -3.68 -12.23
N VAL A 24 17.98 -3.58 -11.52
CA VAL A 24 18.74 -2.33 -11.36
C VAL A 24 20.26 -2.59 -11.42
N GLU A 25 21.00 -1.59 -11.91
CA GLU A 25 22.46 -1.64 -11.93
C GLU A 25 23.02 -1.30 -10.55
N LEU A 26 23.50 -2.33 -9.83
CA LEU A 26 24.10 -2.18 -8.50
C LEU A 26 25.58 -1.82 -8.60
N LYS A 27 26.00 -0.78 -7.90
CA LYS A 27 27.41 -0.37 -7.75
C LYS A 27 27.87 -0.66 -6.32
N ARG A 28 29.09 -1.18 -6.17
CA ARG A 28 29.65 -1.48 -4.84
C ARG A 28 30.06 -0.20 -4.13
N ASN A 29 29.65 -0.05 -2.89
CA ASN A 29 30.03 1.06 -2.01
C ASN A 29 30.39 0.50 -0.62
N GLY A 30 31.70 0.23 -0.42
CA GLY A 30 32.17 -0.46 0.77
C GLY A 30 31.60 -1.88 0.90
N PRO A 31 31.02 -2.25 2.05
CA PRO A 31 30.42 -3.57 2.28
C PRO A 31 29.02 -3.73 1.64
N ARG A 32 28.54 -2.75 0.89
CA ARG A 32 27.18 -2.70 0.36
C ARG A 32 27.13 -2.47 -1.12
N TRP A 33 25.95 -2.76 -1.68
CA TRP A 33 25.60 -2.45 -3.05
C TRP A 33 24.59 -1.31 -3.05
N VAL A 34 24.79 -0.30 -3.89
CA VAL A 34 23.91 0.86 -4.00
C VAL A 34 23.44 1.06 -5.43
N ALA A 35 22.21 1.56 -5.59
CA ALA A 35 21.63 1.90 -6.87
C ALA A 35 20.59 3.02 -6.70
N PRO A 36 20.15 3.67 -7.79
CA PRO A 36 18.87 4.36 -7.81
C PRO A 36 17.74 3.38 -7.45
N CYS A 37 16.80 3.82 -6.63
CA CYS A 37 15.74 2.95 -6.14
C CYS A 37 14.79 2.52 -7.25
N PRO A 38 14.48 1.21 -7.40
CA PRO A 38 13.50 0.76 -8.38
C PRO A 38 12.05 1.03 -7.98
N PHE A 39 11.82 1.53 -6.75
CA PHE A 39 10.50 1.74 -6.18
C PHE A 39 10.08 3.21 -6.11
N HIS A 40 11.00 4.16 -6.36
CA HIS A 40 10.71 5.59 -6.48
C HIS A 40 11.75 6.28 -7.36
N GLN A 41 11.40 7.42 -7.92
CA GLN A 41 12.30 8.19 -8.76
C GLN A 41 13.24 9.06 -7.89
N GLU A 42 14.54 8.96 -8.17
CA GLU A 42 15.56 9.75 -7.49
C GLU A 42 16.75 10.06 -8.42
N THR A 43 17.45 11.15 -8.11
CA THR A 43 18.67 11.51 -8.84
C THR A 43 19.95 11.04 -8.13
N LYS A 44 19.86 10.80 -6.81
CA LYS A 44 20.99 10.29 -6.01
C LYS A 44 20.63 8.88 -5.52
N PRO A 45 21.54 7.90 -5.67
CA PRO A 45 21.30 6.54 -5.22
C PRO A 45 21.00 6.49 -3.73
N SER A 46 19.79 6.03 -3.36
CA SER A 46 19.39 5.82 -1.96
C SER A 46 18.99 4.37 -1.65
N PHE A 47 18.96 3.51 -2.67
CA PHE A 47 18.69 2.10 -2.51
C PHE A 47 19.97 1.35 -2.17
N SER A 48 19.98 0.67 -1.04
CA SER A 48 21.13 -0.06 -0.51
C SER A 48 20.77 -1.52 -0.29
N VAL A 49 21.64 -2.43 -0.74
CA VAL A 49 21.53 -3.88 -0.51
C VAL A 49 22.71 -4.33 0.34
N ASN A 50 22.41 -5.00 1.44
CA ASN A 50 23.39 -5.66 2.29
C ASN A 50 23.39 -7.16 1.94
N GLU A 51 24.47 -7.61 1.31
CA GLU A 51 24.62 -8.98 0.84
C GLU A 51 24.69 -9.98 2.01
N ASP A 52 25.45 -9.66 3.04
CA ASP A 52 25.69 -10.53 4.20
C ASP A 52 24.41 -10.75 5.01
N GLN A 53 23.57 -9.74 5.09
CA GLN A 53 22.28 -9.81 5.81
C GLN A 53 21.11 -10.26 4.92
N GLY A 54 21.29 -10.31 3.59
CA GLY A 54 20.24 -10.64 2.66
C GLY A 54 19.08 -9.61 2.64
N LEU A 55 19.35 -8.35 2.99
CA LEU A 55 18.36 -7.29 3.13
C LEU A 55 18.62 -6.11 2.22
N PHE A 56 17.53 -5.45 1.78
CA PHE A 56 17.62 -4.14 1.14
C PHE A 56 16.91 -3.06 1.97
N TYR A 57 17.37 -1.83 1.80
CA TYR A 57 16.73 -0.65 2.37
C TYR A 57 16.91 0.55 1.44
N CYS A 58 15.84 1.32 1.24
CA CYS A 58 15.86 2.58 0.51
C CYS A 58 15.74 3.76 1.49
N PHE A 59 16.73 4.66 1.49
CA PHE A 59 16.73 5.84 2.36
C PHE A 59 15.78 6.95 1.88
N GLY A 60 15.34 6.90 0.60
CA GLY A 60 14.39 7.86 0.04
C GLY A 60 12.94 7.51 0.35
N CYS A 61 12.46 6.34 -0.11
CA CYS A 61 11.07 5.93 0.08
C CYS A 61 10.84 4.95 1.23
N HIS A 62 11.89 4.58 1.99
CA HIS A 62 11.85 3.64 3.11
C HIS A 62 11.39 2.22 2.75
N ALA A 63 11.38 1.87 1.46
CA ALA A 63 11.14 0.50 1.03
C ALA A 63 12.25 -0.41 1.58
N SER A 64 11.87 -1.51 2.19
CA SER A 64 12.81 -2.43 2.84
C SER A 64 12.30 -3.85 2.83
N GLY A 65 13.19 -4.80 3.02
CA GLY A 65 12.84 -6.20 3.09
C GLY A 65 13.98 -7.13 2.69
N ASP A 66 13.64 -8.40 2.50
CA ASP A 66 14.53 -9.43 1.99
C ASP A 66 14.31 -9.72 0.49
N VAL A 67 14.88 -10.81 -0.01
CA VAL A 67 14.75 -11.22 -1.41
C VAL A 67 13.28 -11.47 -1.80
N PHE A 68 12.44 -11.96 -0.88
CA PHE A 68 11.02 -12.20 -1.12
C PHE A 68 10.26 -10.87 -1.22
N ASP A 69 10.50 -9.95 -0.29
CA ASP A 69 9.87 -8.63 -0.28
C ASP A 69 10.27 -7.83 -1.53
N PHE A 70 11.55 -7.90 -1.93
CA PHE A 70 12.01 -7.26 -3.16
C PHE A 70 11.32 -7.85 -4.39
N TYR A 71 11.35 -9.18 -4.53
CA TYR A 71 10.79 -9.87 -5.69
C TYR A 71 9.26 -9.71 -5.78
N SER A 72 8.57 -9.81 -4.64
CA SER A 72 7.14 -9.55 -4.52
C SER A 72 6.78 -8.12 -4.98
N ARG A 73 7.50 -7.12 -4.45
CA ARG A 73 7.22 -5.70 -4.72
C ARG A 73 7.53 -5.33 -6.17
N ILE A 74 8.68 -5.75 -6.72
CA ILE A 74 9.09 -5.40 -8.07
C ILE A 74 8.21 -6.10 -9.14
N ASN A 75 7.73 -7.31 -8.86
CA ASN A 75 6.88 -8.08 -9.76
C ASN A 75 5.38 -7.95 -9.44
N GLY A 76 5.01 -7.30 -8.33
CA GLY A 76 3.62 -7.13 -7.90
C GLY A 76 2.93 -8.45 -7.58
N LEU A 77 3.67 -9.41 -6.99
CA LEU A 77 3.19 -10.74 -6.65
C LEU A 77 2.80 -10.81 -5.18
N GLU A 78 1.87 -11.69 -4.82
CA GLU A 78 1.64 -12.04 -3.44
C GLU A 78 2.77 -12.94 -2.90
N PHE A 79 2.96 -12.98 -1.57
CA PHE A 79 4.04 -13.75 -0.94
C PHE A 79 4.05 -15.23 -1.37
N LYS A 80 2.89 -15.85 -1.54
CA LYS A 80 2.77 -17.25 -1.95
C LYS A 80 3.25 -17.47 -3.39
N GLU A 81 2.90 -16.58 -4.30
CA GLU A 81 3.35 -16.62 -5.70
C GLU A 81 4.85 -16.37 -5.79
N THR A 82 5.35 -15.42 -4.99
CA THR A 82 6.79 -15.12 -4.86
C THR A 82 7.55 -16.35 -4.37
N LEU A 83 7.06 -17.00 -3.32
CA LEU A 83 7.67 -18.21 -2.76
C LEU A 83 7.74 -19.34 -3.80
N GLU A 84 6.67 -19.57 -4.56
CA GLU A 84 6.61 -20.58 -5.60
C GLU A 84 7.59 -20.30 -6.76
N GLN A 85 7.70 -19.03 -7.19
CA GLN A 85 8.62 -18.63 -8.26
C GLN A 85 10.08 -18.72 -7.82
N LEU A 86 10.42 -18.17 -6.65
CA LEU A 86 11.78 -18.24 -6.12
C LEU A 86 12.20 -19.68 -5.77
N ALA A 87 11.28 -20.54 -5.32
CA ALA A 87 11.56 -21.95 -5.09
C ALA A 87 11.86 -22.68 -6.40
N ALA A 88 11.09 -22.44 -7.45
CA ALA A 88 11.35 -23.00 -8.78
C ALA A 88 12.71 -22.56 -9.33
N GLU A 89 13.06 -21.29 -9.13
CA GLU A 89 14.35 -20.73 -9.53
C GLU A 89 15.51 -21.32 -8.74
N ALA A 90 15.34 -21.49 -7.42
CA ALA A 90 16.32 -22.11 -6.54
C ALA A 90 16.42 -23.65 -6.72
N GLY A 91 15.57 -24.27 -7.55
CA GLY A 91 15.50 -25.71 -7.69
C GLY A 91 15.05 -26.42 -6.41
N ILE A 92 14.17 -25.77 -5.62
CA ILE A 92 13.67 -26.27 -4.34
C ILE A 92 12.24 -26.76 -4.52
N THR A 93 12.00 -28.01 -4.19
CA THR A 93 10.65 -28.56 -4.10
C THR A 93 10.07 -28.27 -2.73
N ILE A 94 9.01 -27.46 -2.69
CA ILE A 94 8.29 -27.16 -1.45
C ILE A 94 7.44 -28.35 -1.08
N ASP A 95 7.82 -29.06 -0.01
CA ASP A 95 7.01 -30.12 0.59
C ASP A 95 6.06 -29.48 1.61
N ARG A 96 4.80 -29.68 1.40
CA ARG A 96 3.74 -29.00 2.16
C ARG A 96 3.32 -29.75 3.42
N GLY A 97 4.17 -30.66 3.95
CA GLY A 97 3.95 -31.37 5.21
C GLY A 97 2.62 -32.16 5.32
N PRO A 98 2.42 -33.01 6.32
CA PRO A 98 1.15 -33.68 6.54
C PRO A 98 0.07 -32.65 6.90
N ARG A 99 -0.83 -32.39 5.94
CA ARG A 99 -1.96 -31.50 6.07
C ARG A 99 -3.23 -32.30 6.33
N ASP A 100 -4.19 -31.65 6.95
CA ASP A 100 -5.56 -32.15 7.04
C ASP A 100 -6.06 -32.50 5.62
N PRO A 101 -6.37 -33.79 5.31
CA PRO A 101 -6.78 -34.22 3.97
C PRO A 101 -7.98 -33.44 3.40
N GLN A 102 -8.86 -32.94 4.28
CA GLN A 102 -10.02 -32.14 3.88
C GLN A 102 -9.61 -30.73 3.43
N ARG A 103 -8.65 -30.13 4.11
CA ARG A 103 -8.12 -28.79 3.77
C ARG A 103 -7.27 -28.82 2.50
N ASP A 104 -6.44 -29.85 2.32
CA ASP A 104 -5.68 -30.08 1.09
C ASP A 104 -6.58 -30.34 -0.12
N GLY A 105 -7.66 -31.10 0.07
CA GLY A 105 -8.65 -31.33 -0.98
C GLY A 105 -9.36 -30.05 -1.42
N GLN A 106 -9.71 -29.17 -0.49
CA GLN A 106 -10.31 -27.86 -0.79
C GLN A 106 -9.33 -26.91 -1.48
N GLU A 107 -8.08 -26.81 -0.99
CA GLU A 107 -7.06 -25.95 -1.61
C GLU A 107 -6.71 -26.42 -3.04
N ARG A 108 -6.61 -27.72 -3.28
CA ARG A 108 -6.40 -28.29 -4.63
C ARG A 108 -7.56 -27.97 -5.56
N LYS A 109 -8.79 -28.10 -5.07
CA LYS A 109 -10.00 -27.75 -5.85
C LYS A 109 -10.02 -26.25 -6.19
N GLN A 110 -9.73 -25.37 -5.22
CA GLN A 110 -9.66 -23.94 -5.44
C GLN A 110 -8.57 -23.56 -6.44
N ARG A 111 -7.38 -24.17 -6.37
CA ARG A 111 -6.30 -23.92 -7.34
C ARG A 111 -6.66 -24.41 -8.73
N SER A 112 -7.25 -25.60 -8.82
CA SER A 112 -7.72 -26.14 -10.11
C SER A 112 -8.79 -25.24 -10.70
N ALA A 113 -9.76 -24.79 -9.90
CA ALA A 113 -10.80 -23.85 -10.33
C ALA A 113 -10.21 -22.50 -10.79
N ARG A 114 -9.25 -21.93 -10.02
CA ARG A 114 -8.52 -20.71 -10.40
C ARG A 114 -7.81 -20.87 -11.74
N GLN A 115 -7.08 -21.96 -11.94
CA GLN A 115 -6.38 -22.21 -13.21
C GLN A 115 -7.34 -22.40 -14.38
N GLN A 116 -8.43 -23.10 -14.18
CA GLN A 116 -9.46 -23.28 -15.22
C GLN A 116 -10.11 -21.94 -15.58
N MET A 117 -10.41 -21.10 -14.58
CA MET A 117 -10.98 -19.77 -14.80
C MET A 117 -10.01 -18.86 -15.58
N LEU A 118 -8.71 -18.87 -15.26
CA LEU A 118 -7.70 -18.13 -16.03
C LEU A 118 -7.61 -18.61 -17.48
N ARG A 119 -7.65 -19.93 -17.72
CA ARG A 119 -7.69 -20.49 -19.08
C ARG A 119 -8.95 -20.07 -19.84
N MET A 120 -10.09 -19.98 -19.18
CA MET A 120 -11.32 -19.47 -19.80
C MET A 120 -11.19 -18.01 -20.21
N TYR A 121 -10.62 -17.14 -19.34
CA TYR A 121 -10.38 -15.73 -19.68
C TYR A 121 -9.42 -15.59 -20.86
N GLU A 122 -8.37 -16.42 -20.93
CA GLU A 122 -7.42 -16.41 -22.03
C GLU A 122 -8.06 -16.86 -23.36
N LEU A 123 -8.87 -17.92 -23.31
CA LEU A 123 -9.66 -18.35 -24.47
C LEU A 123 -10.65 -17.25 -24.90
N ALA A 124 -11.38 -16.65 -23.96
CA ALA A 124 -12.32 -15.58 -24.26
C ALA A 124 -11.63 -14.37 -24.91
N ALA A 125 -10.45 -13.98 -24.41
CA ALA A 125 -9.67 -12.89 -24.99
C ALA A 125 -9.22 -13.23 -26.42
N GLY A 126 -8.73 -14.43 -26.68
CA GLY A 126 -8.38 -14.91 -28.01
C GLY A 126 -9.60 -14.94 -28.95
N HIS A 127 -10.76 -15.35 -28.43
CA HIS A 127 -12.03 -15.33 -29.18
C HIS A 127 -12.43 -13.91 -29.59
N PHE A 128 -12.39 -12.95 -28.66
CA PHE A 128 -12.71 -11.55 -28.93
C PHE A 128 -11.69 -10.89 -29.86
N ALA A 129 -10.38 -11.16 -29.69
CA ALA A 129 -9.34 -10.64 -30.55
C ALA A 129 -9.48 -11.16 -31.98
N SER A 130 -9.75 -12.46 -32.18
CA SER A 130 -10.03 -13.05 -33.48
C SER A 130 -11.30 -12.49 -34.11
N ALA A 131 -12.35 -12.27 -33.33
CA ALA A 131 -13.60 -11.69 -33.80
C ALA A 131 -13.40 -10.24 -34.30
N LEU A 132 -12.47 -9.47 -33.70
CA LEU A 132 -12.15 -8.11 -34.17
C LEU A 132 -11.59 -8.08 -35.58
N GLN A 133 -10.93 -9.15 -36.01
CA GLN A 133 -10.38 -9.30 -37.36
C GLN A 133 -11.41 -9.84 -38.40
N SER A 134 -12.58 -10.26 -37.94
CA SER A 134 -13.61 -10.80 -38.81
C SER A 134 -14.38 -9.70 -39.57
N PRO A 135 -15.00 -10.01 -40.73
CA PRO A 135 -15.78 -9.03 -41.47
C PRO A 135 -16.90 -8.39 -40.67
N GLU A 136 -17.52 -9.13 -39.75
CA GLU A 136 -18.63 -8.64 -38.89
C GLU A 136 -18.20 -7.54 -37.91
N ALA A 137 -16.91 -7.37 -37.65
CA ALA A 137 -16.36 -6.34 -36.77
C ALA A 137 -16.09 -5.00 -37.47
N GLU A 138 -16.51 -4.81 -38.75
CA GLU A 138 -16.21 -3.59 -39.53
C GLU A 138 -16.62 -2.30 -38.79
N GLU A 139 -17.79 -2.28 -38.18
CA GLU A 139 -18.28 -1.14 -37.39
C GLU A 139 -17.38 -0.87 -36.16
N CYS A 140 -16.92 -1.91 -35.47
CA CYS A 140 -16.02 -1.79 -34.35
C CYS A 140 -14.63 -1.28 -34.81
N ARG A 141 -14.10 -1.77 -35.95
CA ARG A 141 -12.82 -1.27 -36.51
C ARG A 141 -12.94 0.20 -36.91
N ARG A 142 -14.03 0.60 -37.59
CA ARG A 142 -14.29 2.04 -37.88
C ARG A 142 -14.35 2.89 -36.63
N TYR A 143 -14.91 2.35 -35.51
CA TYR A 143 -14.89 3.05 -34.26
C TYR A 143 -13.47 3.22 -33.69
N ILE A 144 -12.61 2.18 -33.77
CA ILE A 144 -11.20 2.22 -33.38
C ILE A 144 -10.45 3.27 -34.19
N GLU A 145 -10.63 3.24 -35.55
CA GLU A 145 -10.07 4.20 -36.47
C GLU A 145 -10.54 5.64 -36.18
N LYS A 146 -11.86 5.84 -35.96
CA LYS A 146 -12.41 7.14 -35.56
C LYS A 146 -11.81 7.68 -34.29
N ARG A 147 -11.40 6.80 -33.37
CA ARG A 147 -10.71 7.13 -32.12
C ARG A 147 -9.19 7.24 -32.29
N ASP A 148 -8.71 7.07 -33.52
CA ASP A 148 -7.31 7.16 -33.87
C ASP A 148 -6.39 6.26 -33.04
N LEU A 149 -6.89 5.08 -32.65
CA LEU A 149 -6.12 4.11 -31.88
C LEU A 149 -5.22 3.30 -32.82
N SER A 150 -3.92 3.33 -32.58
CA SER A 150 -2.93 2.58 -33.33
C SER A 150 -3.03 1.07 -33.10
N ASP A 151 -2.59 0.29 -34.12
CA ASP A 151 -2.50 -1.17 -34.00
C ASP A 151 -1.64 -1.61 -32.80
N GLU A 152 -0.59 -0.84 -32.49
CA GLU A 152 0.27 -1.10 -31.32
C GLU A 152 -0.53 -1.04 -30.01
N ILE A 153 -1.36 -0.02 -29.82
CA ILE A 153 -2.22 0.12 -28.65
C ILE A 153 -3.27 -0.98 -28.61
N VAL A 154 -3.91 -1.28 -29.75
CA VAL A 154 -4.89 -2.37 -29.87
C VAL A 154 -4.28 -3.70 -29.41
N GLN A 155 -3.07 -4.02 -29.88
CA GLN A 155 -2.35 -5.26 -29.52
C GLN A 155 -1.85 -5.23 -28.07
N ARG A 156 -1.23 -4.13 -27.61
CA ARG A 156 -0.69 -3.97 -26.26
C ARG A 156 -1.74 -4.16 -25.18
N PHE A 157 -2.93 -3.62 -25.41
CA PHE A 157 -4.06 -3.77 -24.48
C PHE A 157 -4.91 -5.00 -24.77
N GLY A 158 -4.73 -5.64 -25.94
CA GLY A 158 -5.43 -6.85 -26.33
C GLY A 158 -6.90 -6.61 -26.63
N LEU A 159 -7.23 -5.49 -27.28
CA LEU A 159 -8.63 -5.16 -27.59
C LEU A 159 -9.27 -6.23 -28.47
N GLY A 160 -10.58 -6.40 -28.32
CA GLY A 160 -11.33 -7.41 -29.06
C GLY A 160 -12.76 -6.96 -29.37
N TRP A 161 -13.48 -7.79 -30.08
CA TRP A 161 -14.87 -7.58 -30.43
C TRP A 161 -15.75 -8.71 -29.90
N ALA A 162 -16.75 -8.40 -29.09
CA ALA A 162 -17.82 -9.33 -28.73
C ALA A 162 -18.91 -9.28 -29.79
N ARG A 163 -19.09 -10.37 -30.52
CA ARG A 163 -20.10 -10.50 -31.55
C ARG A 163 -21.50 -10.22 -31.03
N ARG A 164 -22.44 -9.96 -31.90
CA ARG A 164 -23.85 -9.66 -31.52
C ARG A 164 -24.66 -10.91 -31.18
N GLU A 165 -24.17 -12.10 -31.57
CA GLU A 165 -24.81 -13.37 -31.29
C GLU A 165 -24.87 -13.66 -29.80
N TRP A 166 -25.93 -14.34 -29.40
CA TRP A 166 -26.20 -14.64 -28.00
C TRP A 166 -25.29 -15.73 -27.39
N GLN A 167 -24.65 -16.55 -28.19
CA GLN A 167 -23.92 -17.75 -27.70
C GLN A 167 -22.57 -17.95 -28.40
N SER A 168 -22.00 -16.94 -29.02
CA SER A 168 -20.71 -17.05 -29.74
C SER A 168 -19.58 -17.50 -28.82
N LEU A 169 -19.40 -16.83 -27.67
CA LEU A 169 -18.40 -17.18 -26.66
C LEU A 169 -18.81 -18.45 -25.89
N ALA A 170 -20.08 -18.58 -25.50
CA ALA A 170 -20.57 -19.75 -24.77
C ALA A 170 -20.33 -21.04 -25.56
N ASP A 171 -20.53 -21.03 -26.89
CA ASP A 171 -20.26 -22.17 -27.75
C ASP A 171 -18.76 -22.44 -27.92
N ALA A 172 -17.92 -21.41 -27.95
CA ALA A 172 -16.48 -21.56 -27.97
C ALA A 172 -15.97 -22.21 -26.67
N LEU A 173 -16.43 -21.75 -25.52
CA LEU A 173 -16.09 -22.32 -24.22
C LEU A 173 -16.56 -23.78 -24.09
N ARG A 174 -17.79 -24.08 -24.55
CA ARG A 174 -18.35 -25.45 -24.54
C ARG A 174 -17.54 -26.39 -25.42
N ARG A 175 -17.17 -25.97 -26.63
CA ARG A 175 -16.31 -26.75 -27.53
C ARG A 175 -14.92 -27.02 -26.95
N ALA A 176 -14.40 -26.09 -26.15
CA ALA A 176 -13.13 -26.26 -25.44
C ALA A 176 -13.26 -27.12 -24.16
N GLY A 177 -14.45 -27.63 -23.84
CA GLY A 177 -14.70 -28.52 -22.70
C GLY A 177 -14.84 -27.83 -21.35
N PHE A 178 -15.11 -26.50 -21.32
CA PHE A 178 -15.32 -25.79 -20.06
C PHE A 178 -16.74 -25.97 -19.52
N ASP A 179 -16.85 -26.02 -18.19
CA ASP A 179 -18.12 -26.05 -17.50
C ASP A 179 -18.80 -24.67 -17.58
N MET A 180 -20.06 -24.64 -18.03
CA MET A 180 -20.85 -23.41 -18.17
C MET A 180 -21.23 -22.76 -16.84
N ARG A 181 -21.29 -23.52 -15.75
CA ARG A 181 -21.48 -22.96 -14.40
C ARG A 181 -20.26 -22.14 -13.99
N MET A 182 -19.07 -22.69 -14.21
CA MET A 182 -17.82 -21.96 -13.97
C MET A 182 -17.66 -20.75 -14.89
N ALA A 183 -18.13 -20.83 -16.16
CA ALA A 183 -18.16 -19.68 -17.08
C ALA A 183 -19.12 -18.57 -16.60
N ALA A 184 -20.22 -18.93 -15.94
CA ALA A 184 -21.12 -17.98 -15.30
C ALA A 184 -20.50 -17.36 -14.04
N GLU A 185 -19.83 -18.15 -13.20
CA GLU A 185 -19.05 -17.66 -12.04
C GLU A 185 -17.91 -16.74 -12.46
N ALA A 186 -17.29 -17.00 -13.62
CA ALA A 186 -16.31 -16.12 -14.25
C ALA A 186 -16.92 -14.84 -14.85
N GLY A 187 -18.23 -14.70 -14.86
CA GLY A 187 -18.94 -13.54 -15.41
C GLY A 187 -18.79 -13.40 -16.94
N LEU A 188 -18.45 -14.49 -17.65
CA LEU A 188 -18.35 -14.53 -19.12
C LEU A 188 -19.69 -14.80 -19.79
N VAL A 189 -20.53 -15.60 -19.16
CA VAL A 189 -21.86 -15.93 -19.60
C VAL A 189 -22.89 -15.63 -18.52
N GLY A 190 -24.12 -15.28 -18.92
CA GLY A 190 -25.30 -15.21 -18.09
C GLY A 190 -26.16 -16.46 -18.26
N GLN A 191 -27.18 -16.61 -17.43
CA GLN A 191 -28.16 -17.68 -17.53
C GLN A 191 -29.55 -17.07 -17.72
N ALA A 192 -30.21 -17.40 -18.81
CA ALA A 192 -31.58 -16.96 -19.08
C ALA A 192 -32.55 -17.70 -18.18
N ASN A 193 -33.79 -17.18 -18.03
CA ASN A 193 -34.85 -17.83 -17.26
C ASN A 193 -35.17 -19.26 -17.77
N SER A 194 -34.89 -19.55 -19.05
CA SER A 194 -34.99 -20.88 -19.65
C SER A 194 -33.84 -21.83 -19.29
N GLY A 195 -32.85 -21.39 -18.49
CA GLY A 195 -31.63 -22.13 -18.15
C GLY A 195 -30.57 -22.12 -19.25
N ARG A 196 -30.84 -21.51 -20.41
CA ARG A 196 -29.83 -21.43 -21.50
C ARG A 196 -28.76 -20.39 -21.19
N PRO A 197 -27.45 -20.71 -21.36
CA PRO A 197 -26.40 -19.73 -21.21
C PRO A 197 -26.44 -18.74 -22.38
N TYR A 198 -26.10 -17.48 -22.10
CA TYR A 198 -25.93 -16.44 -23.09
C TYR A 198 -24.67 -15.61 -22.79
N ASP A 199 -24.06 -15.04 -23.82
CA ASP A 199 -22.86 -14.23 -23.71
C ASP A 199 -23.18 -12.92 -22.98
N ARG A 200 -22.40 -12.62 -21.94
CA ARG A 200 -22.58 -11.37 -21.17
C ARG A 200 -22.23 -10.13 -21.99
N PHE A 201 -21.20 -10.25 -22.83
CA PHE A 201 -20.77 -9.19 -23.72
C PHE A 201 -21.24 -9.50 -25.15
N ARG A 202 -21.97 -8.57 -25.75
CA ARG A 202 -22.50 -8.66 -27.11
C ARG A 202 -22.48 -7.30 -27.77
N GLY A 203 -22.08 -7.21 -29.05
CA GLY A 203 -22.02 -5.97 -29.81
C GLY A 203 -21.08 -4.91 -29.21
N ARG A 204 -19.99 -5.35 -28.57
CA ARG A 204 -19.13 -4.45 -27.77
C ARG A 204 -17.66 -4.56 -28.11
N LEU A 205 -17.00 -3.41 -28.17
CA LEU A 205 -15.54 -3.35 -28.08
C LEU A 205 -15.10 -3.81 -26.69
N ILE A 206 -14.19 -4.78 -26.62
CA ILE A 206 -13.75 -5.43 -25.39
C ILE A 206 -12.40 -4.92 -24.95
N PHE A 207 -12.29 -4.64 -23.66
CA PHE A 207 -11.09 -4.20 -22.96
C PHE A 207 -10.70 -5.26 -21.92
N PRO A 208 -9.68 -6.10 -22.20
CA PRO A 208 -9.19 -7.06 -21.21
C PRO A 208 -8.60 -6.34 -19.97
N ILE A 209 -9.03 -6.76 -18.79
CA ILE A 209 -8.50 -6.27 -17.51
C ILE A 209 -7.47 -7.29 -17.04
N LYS A 210 -6.23 -6.84 -16.82
CA LYS A 210 -5.11 -7.69 -16.46
C LYS A 210 -4.71 -7.52 -14.98
N SER A 211 -4.33 -8.62 -14.35
CA SER A 211 -3.65 -8.62 -13.05
C SER A 211 -2.22 -8.05 -13.17
N LEU A 212 -1.56 -7.78 -12.05
CA LEU A 212 -0.15 -7.37 -12.04
C LEU A 212 0.80 -8.43 -12.64
N SER A 213 0.42 -9.70 -12.60
CA SER A 213 1.12 -10.80 -13.28
C SER A 213 0.76 -10.93 -14.78
N ASN A 214 0.13 -9.91 -15.36
CA ASN A 214 -0.27 -9.83 -16.77
C ASN A 214 -1.30 -10.89 -17.21
N GLN A 215 -1.97 -11.58 -16.28
CA GLN A 215 -3.04 -12.55 -16.57
C GLN A 215 -4.36 -11.81 -16.75
N ILE A 216 -5.16 -12.21 -17.72
CA ILE A 216 -6.51 -11.65 -17.92
C ILE A 216 -7.42 -12.20 -16.84
N ILE A 217 -8.10 -11.32 -16.12
CA ILE A 217 -8.95 -11.63 -14.97
C ILE A 217 -10.39 -11.12 -15.08
N ALA A 218 -10.65 -10.25 -16.04
CA ALA A 218 -11.97 -9.67 -16.31
C ALA A 218 -11.98 -8.95 -17.65
N PHE A 219 -13.14 -8.44 -18.04
CA PHE A 219 -13.34 -7.61 -19.21
C PHE A 219 -14.20 -6.39 -18.92
N GLY A 220 -13.92 -5.29 -19.61
CA GLY A 220 -14.83 -4.20 -19.88
C GLY A 220 -15.39 -4.29 -21.28
N GLY A 221 -16.56 -3.76 -21.54
CA GLY A 221 -17.15 -3.75 -22.87
C GLY A 221 -17.89 -2.44 -23.15
N ARG A 222 -17.54 -1.76 -24.25
CA ARG A 222 -18.24 -0.57 -24.74
C ARG A 222 -19.13 -0.93 -25.90
N ILE A 223 -20.41 -0.56 -25.85
CA ILE A 223 -21.33 -0.74 -26.97
C ILE A 223 -20.91 0.13 -28.16
N ILE A 224 -20.98 -0.42 -29.36
CA ILE A 224 -20.58 0.28 -30.59
C ILE A 224 -21.79 0.86 -31.33
N ALA A 225 -22.92 0.17 -31.32
CA ALA A 225 -24.15 0.68 -31.89
C ALA A 225 -24.87 1.65 -30.92
N ASP A 226 -25.70 2.54 -31.48
CA ASP A 226 -26.66 3.35 -30.72
C ASP A 226 -27.85 2.48 -30.27
N GLU A 227 -27.63 1.66 -29.25
CA GLU A 227 -28.67 0.87 -28.61
C GLU A 227 -29.02 1.50 -27.27
N GLU A 228 -30.26 1.32 -26.81
CA GLU A 228 -30.74 1.78 -25.50
C GLU A 228 -30.08 1.08 -24.31
N GLU A 229 -28.94 0.45 -24.50
CA GLU A 229 -28.16 -0.26 -23.51
C GLU A 229 -27.10 0.64 -22.86
N ALA A 230 -26.61 0.24 -21.68
CA ALA A 230 -25.53 0.93 -20.98
C ALA A 230 -24.27 1.03 -21.88
N LYS A 231 -23.75 2.26 -22.03
CA LYS A 231 -22.57 2.57 -22.86
C LYS A 231 -21.36 1.69 -22.50
N TYR A 232 -21.12 1.47 -21.22
CA TYR A 232 -20.07 0.57 -20.70
C TYR A 232 -20.66 -0.44 -19.74
N ILE A 233 -20.21 -1.69 -19.86
CA ILE A 233 -20.43 -2.73 -18.86
C ILE A 233 -19.10 -3.36 -18.46
N ASN A 234 -19.00 -3.81 -17.22
CA ASN A 234 -17.84 -4.51 -16.69
C ASN A 234 -18.22 -5.92 -16.25
N SER A 235 -17.23 -6.82 -16.17
CA SER A 235 -17.40 -8.07 -15.44
C SER A 235 -17.90 -7.79 -14.02
N ALA A 236 -18.75 -8.67 -13.52
CA ALA A 236 -19.12 -8.69 -12.11
C ALA A 236 -17.90 -9.11 -11.27
N ASP A 237 -17.97 -8.90 -9.96
CA ASP A 237 -16.96 -9.43 -9.04
C ASP A 237 -16.93 -10.96 -9.12
N THR A 238 -15.71 -11.51 -9.17
CA THR A 238 -15.45 -12.94 -9.28
C THR A 238 -14.36 -13.33 -8.26
N PRO A 239 -14.07 -14.62 -8.07
CA PRO A 239 -12.94 -15.03 -7.24
C PRO A 239 -11.57 -14.49 -7.70
N LEU A 240 -11.43 -14.08 -8.97
CA LEU A 240 -10.19 -13.52 -9.53
C LEU A 240 -10.20 -11.99 -9.67
N TYR A 241 -11.35 -11.38 -9.67
CA TYR A 241 -11.53 -9.97 -9.96
C TYR A 241 -12.51 -9.31 -9.02
N LYS A 242 -12.07 -8.25 -8.37
CA LYS A 242 -12.91 -7.33 -7.61
C LYS A 242 -12.72 -5.93 -8.15
N LYS A 243 -13.80 -5.31 -8.60
CA LYS A 243 -13.78 -4.02 -9.27
C LYS A 243 -13.12 -2.93 -8.42
N GLY A 244 -13.36 -2.93 -7.11
CA GLY A 244 -12.77 -1.98 -6.18
C GLY A 244 -11.29 -2.21 -5.85
N GLU A 245 -10.68 -3.32 -6.31
CA GLU A 245 -9.27 -3.63 -6.04
C GLU A 245 -8.36 -3.47 -7.27
N HIS A 246 -8.95 -3.40 -8.48
CA HIS A 246 -8.20 -3.39 -9.73
C HIS A 246 -8.32 -2.04 -10.46
N LEU A 247 -7.29 -1.72 -11.22
CA LEU A 247 -7.22 -0.54 -12.08
C LEU A 247 -6.93 -0.99 -13.50
N TYR A 248 -7.62 -0.40 -14.48
CA TYR A 248 -7.36 -0.67 -15.88
C TYR A 248 -6.00 -0.13 -16.31
N GLY A 249 -5.28 -0.90 -17.08
CA GLY A 249 -3.96 -0.50 -17.59
C GLY A 249 -2.82 -0.61 -16.58
N LEU A 250 -3.06 -1.00 -15.30
CA LEU A 250 -2.00 -1.02 -14.28
C LEU A 250 -0.86 -1.99 -14.63
N ALA A 251 -1.16 -3.15 -15.21
CA ALA A 251 -0.12 -4.08 -15.65
C ALA A 251 0.79 -3.47 -16.72
N GLN A 252 0.20 -2.73 -17.66
CA GLN A 252 0.90 -2.05 -18.74
C GLN A 252 1.65 -0.80 -18.24
N ALA A 253 1.05 -0.07 -17.29
CA ALA A 253 1.56 1.19 -16.75
C ALA A 253 2.65 1.01 -15.70
N ARG A 254 2.76 -0.15 -15.05
CA ARG A 254 3.63 -0.38 -13.89
C ARG A 254 5.05 0.13 -14.09
N ARG A 255 5.68 -0.20 -15.21
CA ARG A 255 7.05 0.24 -15.51
C ARG A 255 7.14 1.76 -15.65
N GLY A 256 6.21 2.38 -16.38
CA GLY A 256 6.14 3.83 -16.53
C GLY A 256 5.90 4.54 -15.19
N ILE A 257 5.02 4.01 -14.34
CA ILE A 257 4.74 4.54 -13.00
C ILE A 257 6.02 4.52 -12.15
N VAL A 258 6.70 3.37 -12.08
CA VAL A 258 7.93 3.22 -11.28
C VAL A 258 9.04 4.14 -11.82
N THR A 259 9.25 4.19 -13.14
CA THR A 259 10.29 5.01 -13.77
C THR A 259 10.03 6.51 -13.55
N LYS A 260 8.78 6.96 -13.66
CA LYS A 260 8.39 8.38 -13.51
C LYS A 260 8.11 8.76 -12.04
N GLY A 261 8.03 7.78 -11.12
CA GLY A 261 7.66 7.98 -9.71
C GLY A 261 6.24 8.52 -9.50
N ARG A 262 5.43 8.53 -10.56
CA ARG A 262 4.11 9.16 -10.62
C ARG A 262 3.13 8.31 -11.41
N ALA A 263 1.90 8.15 -10.90
CA ALA A 263 0.80 7.57 -11.65
C ALA A 263 -0.16 8.66 -12.13
N MET A 264 -0.71 8.51 -13.33
CA MET A 264 -1.83 9.31 -13.84
C MET A 264 -3.10 8.49 -13.67
N LEU A 265 -4.11 9.06 -13.04
CA LEU A 265 -5.38 8.40 -12.74
C LEU A 265 -6.50 9.07 -13.50
N THR A 266 -7.24 8.31 -14.32
CA THR A 266 -8.38 8.77 -15.12
C THR A 266 -9.61 7.89 -14.89
N GLU A 267 -10.77 8.28 -15.42
CA GLU A 267 -12.05 7.61 -15.17
C GLU A 267 -12.33 6.46 -16.15
N GLY A 268 -11.86 6.55 -17.39
CA GLY A 268 -12.32 5.72 -18.49
C GLY A 268 -11.25 4.84 -19.14
N TYR A 269 -11.74 3.83 -19.88
CA TYR A 269 -10.90 2.96 -20.67
C TYR A 269 -10.21 3.70 -21.82
N MET A 270 -10.98 4.55 -22.54
CA MET A 270 -10.48 5.28 -23.68
C MET A 270 -9.39 6.26 -23.30
N ASP A 271 -9.56 6.97 -22.17
CA ASP A 271 -8.57 7.92 -21.69
C ASP A 271 -7.22 7.25 -21.43
N VAL A 272 -7.25 6.04 -20.83
CA VAL A 272 -6.02 5.26 -20.61
C VAL A 272 -5.36 4.90 -21.93
N LEU A 273 -6.14 4.43 -22.92
CA LEU A 273 -5.59 4.06 -24.22
C LEU A 273 -4.98 5.26 -24.92
N THR A 274 -5.70 6.39 -24.96
CA THR A 274 -5.23 7.63 -25.58
C THR A 274 -3.98 8.16 -24.89
N LEU A 275 -3.94 8.20 -23.55
CA LEU A 275 -2.75 8.60 -22.80
C LEU A 275 -1.55 7.71 -23.15
N HIS A 276 -1.72 6.40 -23.18
CA HIS A 276 -0.63 5.48 -23.55
C HIS A 276 -0.16 5.66 -24.99
N GLN A 277 -1.06 5.97 -25.91
CA GLN A 277 -0.74 6.24 -27.31
C GLN A 277 0.11 7.48 -27.47
N PHE A 278 -0.17 8.52 -26.69
CA PHE A 278 0.62 9.77 -26.67
C PHE A 278 1.85 9.70 -25.76
N GLY A 279 2.26 8.49 -25.28
CA GLY A 279 3.50 8.28 -24.52
C GLY A 279 3.38 8.46 -23.01
N TYR A 280 2.17 8.70 -22.49
CA TYR A 280 1.92 8.75 -21.05
C TYR A 280 1.69 7.33 -20.49
N ASP A 281 2.74 6.51 -20.54
CA ASP A 281 2.74 5.09 -20.21
C ASP A 281 2.58 4.77 -18.71
N ASN A 282 2.34 5.79 -17.88
CA ASN A 282 2.05 5.72 -16.45
C ASN A 282 0.57 5.99 -16.13
N ALA A 283 -0.31 5.95 -17.13
CA ALA A 283 -1.74 6.19 -16.96
C ALA A 283 -2.50 4.90 -16.61
N VAL A 284 -3.45 5.02 -15.66
CA VAL A 284 -4.35 3.94 -15.22
C VAL A 284 -5.77 4.48 -15.03
N GLY A 285 -6.77 3.62 -15.21
CA GLY A 285 -8.17 4.01 -15.10
C GLY A 285 -8.89 3.35 -13.92
N VAL A 286 -9.75 4.11 -13.26
CA VAL A 286 -10.78 3.54 -12.37
C VAL A 286 -11.90 2.96 -13.22
N LEU A 287 -12.41 1.79 -12.86
CA LEU A 287 -13.30 1.01 -13.72
C LEU A 287 -14.78 1.43 -13.58
N GLY A 288 -15.08 2.73 -13.71
CA GLY A 288 -16.44 3.27 -13.56
C GLY A 288 -16.97 3.15 -12.12
N THR A 289 -16.09 3.36 -11.15
CA THR A 289 -16.37 3.53 -9.72
C THR A 289 -15.60 4.73 -9.22
N ALA A 290 -15.97 5.28 -8.07
CA ALA A 290 -15.06 6.16 -7.36
C ALA A 290 -13.78 5.41 -6.98
N LEU A 291 -12.68 6.14 -6.88
CA LEU A 291 -11.40 5.62 -6.36
C LEU A 291 -11.61 4.98 -4.98
N THR A 292 -10.99 3.82 -4.74
CA THR A 292 -11.14 3.08 -3.48
C THR A 292 -9.85 3.06 -2.66
N PRO A 293 -9.94 2.83 -1.34
CA PRO A 293 -8.77 2.64 -0.49
C PRO A 293 -7.84 1.52 -0.96
N GLU A 294 -8.39 0.43 -1.48
CA GLU A 294 -7.66 -0.74 -1.97
C GLU A 294 -6.87 -0.41 -3.25
N GLN A 295 -7.48 0.35 -4.17
CA GLN A 295 -6.82 0.84 -5.37
C GLN A 295 -5.68 1.81 -5.01
N ILE A 296 -5.89 2.71 -4.05
CA ILE A 296 -4.85 3.62 -3.54
C ILE A 296 -3.71 2.83 -2.90
N LYS A 297 -4.02 1.85 -2.04
CA LYS A 297 -3.02 0.98 -1.43
C LYS A 297 -2.18 0.26 -2.48
N ARG A 298 -2.79 -0.17 -3.57
CA ARG A 298 -2.09 -0.83 -4.68
C ARG A 298 -1.18 0.13 -5.44
N LEU A 299 -1.63 1.34 -5.73
CA LEU A 299 -0.83 2.37 -6.41
C LEU A 299 0.31 2.89 -5.54
N SER A 300 0.09 3.06 -4.22
CA SER A 300 1.11 3.56 -3.29
C SER A 300 2.34 2.64 -3.20
N GLY A 301 2.19 1.36 -3.60
CA GLY A 301 3.33 0.44 -3.74
C GLY A 301 4.24 0.77 -4.93
N PHE A 302 3.81 1.60 -5.88
CA PHE A 302 4.56 1.93 -7.09
C PHE A 302 4.92 3.42 -7.21
N ALA A 303 4.12 4.32 -6.64
CA ALA A 303 4.34 5.77 -6.70
C ALA A 303 3.84 6.47 -5.44
N SER A 304 4.55 7.55 -5.05
CA SER A 304 4.15 8.45 -3.97
C SER A 304 3.40 9.69 -4.49
N GLN A 305 3.37 9.90 -5.80
CA GLN A 305 2.72 11.02 -6.46
C GLN A 305 1.65 10.56 -7.43
N MET A 306 0.49 11.24 -7.43
CA MET A 306 -0.62 10.97 -8.33
C MET A 306 -1.00 12.23 -9.11
N THR A 307 -1.22 12.10 -10.41
CA THR A 307 -1.90 13.14 -11.19
C THR A 307 -3.31 12.67 -11.45
N LEU A 308 -4.28 13.38 -10.93
CA LEU A 308 -5.70 13.09 -11.12
C LEU A 308 -6.21 13.84 -12.34
N LEU A 309 -6.83 13.12 -13.26
CA LEU A 309 -7.36 13.64 -14.52
C LEU A 309 -8.88 13.44 -14.52
N PHE A 310 -9.63 14.53 -14.50
CA PHE A 310 -11.10 14.51 -14.41
C PHE A 310 -11.74 15.44 -15.41
N ASP A 311 -12.96 15.10 -15.81
CA ASP A 311 -13.78 15.93 -16.69
C ASP A 311 -14.14 17.27 -16.03
N GLY A 312 -14.34 18.31 -16.83
CA GLY A 312 -14.62 19.66 -16.38
C GLY A 312 -15.99 19.89 -15.75
N ASP A 313 -16.85 18.87 -15.77
CA ASP A 313 -18.22 18.94 -15.28
C ASP A 313 -18.29 18.91 -13.72
N ARG A 314 -19.51 19.10 -13.19
CA ARG A 314 -19.77 19.09 -11.75
C ARG A 314 -19.48 17.71 -11.10
N ALA A 315 -19.74 16.64 -11.84
CA ALA A 315 -19.52 15.28 -11.34
C ALA A 315 -18.02 14.96 -11.23
N GLY A 316 -17.23 15.30 -12.26
CA GLY A 316 -15.79 15.15 -12.27
C GLY A 316 -15.11 15.96 -11.16
N ARG A 317 -15.52 17.22 -10.94
CA ARG A 317 -15.00 18.05 -9.82
C ARG A 317 -15.28 17.42 -8.45
N LYS A 318 -16.47 16.84 -8.25
CA LYS A 318 -16.83 16.14 -7.00
C LYS A 318 -16.03 14.86 -6.82
N ALA A 319 -15.80 14.12 -7.90
CA ALA A 319 -14.98 12.91 -7.89
C ALA A 319 -13.50 13.25 -7.60
N ALA A 320 -12.98 14.33 -8.20
CA ALA A 320 -11.65 14.86 -7.94
C ALA A 320 -11.46 15.22 -6.47
N LEU A 321 -12.41 15.95 -5.86
CA LEU A 321 -12.37 16.33 -4.44
C LEU A 321 -12.24 15.10 -3.53
N ARG A 322 -13.10 14.11 -3.72
CA ARG A 322 -13.07 12.86 -2.94
C ARG A 322 -11.76 12.08 -3.11
N SER A 323 -11.25 12.03 -4.35
CA SER A 323 -10.00 11.34 -4.66
C SER A 323 -8.81 12.04 -4.00
N CYS A 324 -8.76 13.38 -4.02
CA CYS A 324 -7.77 14.18 -3.31
C CYS A 324 -7.79 13.89 -1.81
N GLU A 325 -8.96 13.98 -1.16
CA GLU A 325 -9.10 13.69 0.26
C GLU A 325 -8.55 12.33 0.63
N MET A 326 -8.91 11.29 -0.14
CA MET A 326 -8.46 9.93 0.13
C MET A 326 -6.95 9.73 -0.06
N LEU A 327 -6.33 10.41 -1.01
CA LEU A 327 -4.88 10.35 -1.23
C LEU A 327 -4.13 11.11 -0.14
N LEU A 328 -4.52 12.36 0.11
CA LEU A 328 -3.87 13.25 1.07
C LEU A 328 -3.95 12.71 2.50
N THR A 329 -5.09 12.13 2.90
CA THR A 329 -5.26 11.53 4.24
C THR A 329 -4.34 10.33 4.46
N ARG A 330 -3.86 9.68 3.38
CA ARG A 330 -2.89 8.57 3.41
C ARG A 330 -1.45 9.00 3.17
N GLY A 331 -1.19 10.32 3.13
CA GLY A 331 0.16 10.86 2.94
C GLY A 331 0.68 10.80 1.51
N LEU A 332 -0.20 10.59 0.53
CA LEU A 332 0.17 10.61 -0.88
C LEU A 332 -0.01 12.00 -1.45
N SER A 333 0.97 12.48 -2.21
CA SER A 333 0.88 13.75 -2.91
C SER A 333 0.04 13.59 -4.18
N CYS A 334 -0.81 14.57 -4.49
CA CYS A 334 -1.52 14.61 -5.75
C CYS A 334 -1.58 16.03 -6.35
N SER A 335 -1.72 16.07 -7.67
CA SER A 335 -2.10 17.25 -8.46
C SER A 335 -3.38 16.93 -9.22
N VAL A 336 -4.17 17.94 -9.54
CA VAL A 336 -5.47 17.78 -10.20
C VAL A 336 -5.49 18.56 -11.50
N VAL A 337 -5.74 17.84 -12.59
CA VAL A 337 -5.98 18.41 -13.91
C VAL A 337 -7.47 18.25 -14.20
N ILE A 338 -8.16 19.36 -14.36
CA ILE A 338 -9.56 19.41 -14.78
C ILE A 338 -9.58 19.77 -16.27
N MET A 339 -10.21 18.93 -17.07
CA MET A 339 -10.38 19.21 -18.50
C MET A 339 -11.22 20.46 -18.72
N PRO A 340 -11.01 21.20 -19.81
CA PRO A 340 -11.91 22.27 -20.24
C PRO A 340 -13.34 21.78 -20.37
N GLU A 341 -14.32 22.67 -20.24
CA GLU A 341 -15.74 22.32 -20.33
C GLU A 341 -16.05 21.76 -21.74
N GLY A 342 -16.66 20.59 -21.79
CA GLY A 342 -16.99 19.89 -23.03
C GLY A 342 -15.86 19.06 -23.64
N GLU A 343 -14.67 19.08 -23.03
CA GLU A 343 -13.51 18.28 -23.46
C GLU A 343 -13.29 17.10 -22.50
N ASP A 344 -12.88 15.97 -23.07
CA ASP A 344 -12.29 14.86 -22.37
C ASP A 344 -10.79 14.70 -22.76
N ILE A 345 -10.07 13.81 -22.13
CA ILE A 345 -8.64 13.57 -22.41
C ILE A 345 -8.43 13.18 -23.87
N ASP A 346 -9.34 12.36 -24.42
CA ASP A 346 -9.25 11.87 -25.79
C ASP A 346 -9.43 13.02 -26.80
N SER A 347 -10.45 13.86 -26.63
CA SER A 347 -10.68 15.02 -27.50
C SER A 347 -9.56 16.04 -27.41
N LEU A 348 -9.06 16.35 -26.20
CA LEU A 348 -7.97 17.30 -25.99
C LEU A 348 -6.67 16.83 -26.68
N LEU A 349 -6.23 15.62 -26.41
CA LEU A 349 -4.96 15.11 -26.97
C LEU A 349 -5.00 14.96 -28.47
N ARG A 350 -6.14 14.55 -29.04
CA ARG A 350 -6.29 14.40 -30.50
C ARG A 350 -6.51 15.73 -31.21
N GLY A 351 -7.17 16.69 -30.55
CA GLY A 351 -7.50 17.99 -31.14
C GLY A 351 -6.39 19.03 -30.98
N ALA A 352 -5.89 19.21 -29.76
CA ALA A 352 -4.93 20.24 -29.40
C ALA A 352 -3.49 19.71 -29.18
N GLY A 353 -3.30 18.39 -29.12
CA GLY A 353 -1.99 17.76 -29.00
C GLY A 353 -1.42 17.67 -27.58
N PRO A 354 -0.24 17.04 -27.46
CA PRO A 354 0.44 16.85 -26.18
C PRO A 354 0.81 18.17 -25.48
N GLU A 355 1.19 19.19 -26.23
CA GLU A 355 1.63 20.50 -25.68
C GLU A 355 0.51 21.17 -24.86
N ALA A 356 -0.74 21.08 -25.34
CA ALA A 356 -1.89 21.63 -24.62
C ALA A 356 -2.15 20.86 -23.32
N PHE A 357 -2.00 19.54 -23.32
CA PHE A 357 -2.14 18.72 -22.15
C PHE A 357 -1.01 18.96 -21.13
N GLU A 358 0.24 19.12 -21.59
CA GLU A 358 1.38 19.45 -20.73
C GLU A 358 1.23 20.83 -20.09
N ALA A 359 0.69 21.82 -20.84
CA ALA A 359 0.38 23.13 -20.29
C ALA A 359 -0.67 23.06 -19.17
N LEU A 360 -1.71 22.23 -19.33
CA LEU A 360 -2.69 21.99 -18.26
C LEU A 360 -2.06 21.30 -17.04
N GLN A 361 -1.19 20.32 -17.25
CA GLN A 361 -0.48 19.66 -16.16
C GLN A 361 0.45 20.63 -15.40
N ALA A 362 1.15 21.52 -16.10
CA ALA A 362 2.04 22.50 -15.49
C ALA A 362 1.29 23.50 -14.60
N GLN A 363 0.04 23.81 -14.93
CA GLN A 363 -0.83 24.72 -14.19
C GLN A 363 -1.67 24.01 -13.11
N ALA A 364 -1.62 22.67 -13.06
CA ALA A 364 -2.44 21.88 -12.15
C ALA A 364 -2.16 22.22 -10.68
N PRO A 365 -3.17 22.60 -9.90
CA PRO A 365 -3.00 22.84 -8.47
C PRO A 365 -2.64 21.54 -7.76
N ASP A 366 -1.88 21.64 -6.67
CA ASP A 366 -1.75 20.52 -5.75
C ASP A 366 -3.11 20.16 -5.11
N GLY A 367 -3.26 18.91 -4.68
CA GLY A 367 -4.55 18.39 -4.23
C GLY A 367 -5.16 19.16 -3.06
N LEU A 368 -4.36 19.66 -2.10
CA LEU A 368 -4.89 20.43 -0.99
C LEU A 368 -5.43 21.80 -1.45
N ARG A 369 -4.68 22.49 -2.30
CA ARG A 369 -5.12 23.74 -2.91
C ARG A 369 -6.40 23.55 -3.70
N PHE A 370 -6.46 22.50 -4.53
CA PHE A 370 -7.67 22.15 -5.27
C PHE A 370 -8.88 21.96 -4.35
N CYS A 371 -8.72 21.16 -3.27
CA CYS A 371 -9.78 20.96 -2.28
C CYS A 371 -10.29 22.29 -1.71
N VAL A 372 -9.36 23.15 -1.27
CA VAL A 372 -9.72 24.45 -0.70
C VAL A 372 -10.42 25.35 -1.73
N ASP A 373 -9.94 25.39 -2.98
CA ASP A 373 -10.52 26.24 -4.02
C ASP A 373 -11.94 25.80 -4.39
N VAL A 374 -12.21 24.48 -4.42
CA VAL A 374 -13.57 23.94 -4.60
C VAL A 374 -14.47 24.29 -3.42
N LEU A 375 -13.94 24.24 -2.20
CA LEU A 375 -14.69 24.46 -0.97
C LEU A 375 -14.95 25.94 -0.67
N LYS A 376 -14.13 26.86 -1.20
CA LYS A 376 -14.38 28.31 -1.11
C LYS A 376 -15.71 28.74 -1.75
N ALA A 377 -16.26 27.91 -2.66
CA ALA A 377 -17.58 28.12 -3.22
C ALA A 377 -18.73 27.71 -2.27
N LEU A 378 -18.42 27.04 -1.16
CA LEU A 378 -19.39 26.62 -0.13
C LEU A 378 -19.51 27.68 0.98
N ALA A 379 -20.48 27.50 1.88
CA ALA A 379 -20.60 28.35 3.06
C ALA A 379 -19.35 28.23 3.96
N PRO A 380 -18.88 29.35 4.57
CA PRO A 380 -17.68 29.33 5.42
C PRO A 380 -17.68 28.26 6.52
N ARG A 381 -18.85 27.99 7.09
CA ARG A 381 -19.02 26.94 8.11
C ARG A 381 -18.71 25.55 7.56
N GLU A 382 -19.18 25.22 6.37
CA GLU A 382 -18.95 23.93 5.71
C GLU A 382 -17.47 23.72 5.38
N THR A 383 -16.80 24.78 4.95
CA THR A 383 -15.36 24.77 4.65
C THR A 383 -14.53 24.49 5.91
N VAL A 384 -14.85 25.13 7.04
CA VAL A 384 -14.19 24.90 8.33
C VAL A 384 -14.46 23.48 8.84
N GLU A 385 -15.70 23.01 8.72
CA GLU A 385 -16.08 21.66 9.12
C GLU A 385 -15.35 20.59 8.28
N TRP A 386 -15.25 20.81 6.98
CA TRP A 386 -14.45 19.96 6.09
C TRP A 386 -12.99 19.92 6.53
N ALA A 387 -12.36 21.07 6.76
CA ALA A 387 -10.95 21.14 7.16
C ALA A 387 -10.69 20.35 8.46
N ARG A 388 -11.57 20.48 9.45
CA ARG A 388 -11.51 19.72 10.70
C ARG A 388 -11.67 18.22 10.47
N ASN A 389 -12.61 17.81 9.63
CA ASN A 389 -12.84 16.40 9.31
C ASN A 389 -11.66 15.80 8.54
N PHE A 390 -11.10 16.52 7.58
CA PHE A 390 -9.90 16.12 6.85
C PHE A 390 -8.72 15.88 7.80
N LEU A 391 -8.43 16.83 8.70
CA LEU A 391 -7.34 16.70 9.66
C LEU A 391 -7.53 15.54 10.66
N ARG A 392 -8.79 15.20 10.97
CA ARG A 392 -9.11 14.03 11.84
C ARG A 392 -8.89 12.69 11.14
N GLN A 393 -9.01 12.66 9.82
CA GLN A 393 -8.88 11.45 9.00
C GLN A 393 -7.43 11.17 8.59
N LEU A 394 -6.48 12.04 8.91
CA LEU A 394 -5.07 11.81 8.58
C LEU A 394 -4.55 10.54 9.27
N ASP A 395 -4.13 9.57 8.47
CA ASP A 395 -3.56 8.30 8.95
C ASP A 395 -2.16 8.48 9.55
N ILE A 396 -1.44 9.56 9.15
CA ILE A 396 -0.06 9.84 9.51
C ILE A 396 -0.04 11.07 10.43
N PRO A 397 0.18 10.91 11.76
CA PRO A 397 0.13 12.02 12.70
C PRO A 397 1.13 13.15 12.43
N GLU A 398 2.27 12.84 11.83
CA GLU A 398 3.33 13.79 11.48
C GLU A 398 2.88 14.81 10.42
N LEU A 399 1.89 14.45 9.61
CA LEU A 399 1.33 15.33 8.58
C LEU A 399 0.30 16.33 9.11
N ILE A 400 -0.20 16.16 10.33
CA ILE A 400 -1.24 17.02 10.89
C ILE A 400 -0.73 18.47 10.99
N SER A 401 0.48 18.68 11.52
CA SER A 401 1.02 20.05 11.69
C SER A 401 1.27 20.75 10.36
N PRO A 402 1.96 20.15 9.35
CA PRO A 402 2.10 20.74 8.02
C PRO A 402 0.76 21.06 7.35
N TYR A 403 -0.23 20.18 7.46
CA TYR A 403 -1.54 20.43 6.87
C TYR A 403 -2.33 21.51 7.60
N ILE A 404 -2.21 21.64 8.94
CA ILE A 404 -2.80 22.75 9.69
C ILE A 404 -2.26 24.08 9.16
N SER A 405 -0.93 24.23 9.07
CA SER A 405 -0.31 25.48 8.58
C SER A 405 -0.75 25.82 7.16
N ARG A 406 -0.79 24.82 6.27
CA ARG A 406 -1.26 25.04 4.88
C ARG A 406 -2.74 25.41 4.80
N LEU A 407 -3.61 24.72 5.54
CA LEU A 407 -5.04 25.02 5.60
C LEU A 407 -5.31 26.39 6.22
N ALA A 408 -4.62 26.75 7.31
CA ALA A 408 -4.71 28.06 7.93
C ALA A 408 -4.38 29.18 6.94
N ALA A 409 -3.28 29.02 6.19
CA ALA A 409 -2.87 30.00 5.17
C ALA A 409 -3.89 30.10 4.02
N HIS A 410 -4.40 28.98 3.50
CA HIS A 410 -5.34 29.00 2.38
C HIS A 410 -6.76 29.45 2.75
N LEU A 411 -7.21 29.15 3.98
CA LEU A 411 -8.55 29.49 4.47
C LEU A 411 -8.58 30.80 5.26
N GLN A 412 -7.42 31.45 5.49
CA GLN A 412 -7.27 32.66 6.31
C GLN A 412 -7.81 32.45 7.74
N LEU A 413 -7.58 31.27 8.31
CA LEU A 413 -7.94 30.89 9.67
C LEU A 413 -6.72 30.86 10.59
N SER A 414 -6.93 30.98 11.90
CA SER A 414 -5.84 30.75 12.84
C SER A 414 -5.54 29.26 12.96
N GLU A 415 -4.26 28.89 13.10
CA GLU A 415 -3.88 27.50 13.38
C GLU A 415 -4.47 26.99 14.70
N ALA A 416 -4.68 27.91 15.67
CA ALA A 416 -5.26 27.59 16.97
C ALA A 416 -6.70 27.09 16.82
N ASP A 417 -7.54 27.76 16.00
CA ASP A 417 -8.93 27.36 15.77
C ASP A 417 -9.05 25.99 15.11
N LEU A 418 -8.12 25.68 14.19
CA LEU A 418 -8.06 24.35 13.58
C LEU A 418 -7.61 23.26 14.56
N ARG A 419 -6.64 23.57 15.43
CA ARG A 419 -6.15 22.64 16.47
C ARG A 419 -7.20 22.34 17.55
N GLU A 420 -7.92 23.36 18.00
CA GLU A 420 -8.99 23.23 19.01
C GLU A 420 -10.12 22.33 18.48
N GLY A 421 -10.52 22.50 17.23
CA GLY A 421 -11.53 21.66 16.58
C GLY A 421 -11.15 20.19 16.45
N ILE A 422 -9.83 19.85 16.45
CA ILE A 422 -9.35 18.48 16.46
C ILE A 422 -9.31 17.89 17.87
N ALA A 423 -8.90 18.71 18.86
CA ALA A 423 -8.77 18.30 20.26
C ALA A 423 -10.14 17.96 20.90
N GLY A 424 -11.17 18.77 20.61
CA GLY A 424 -12.51 18.59 21.18
C GLY A 424 -13.19 17.27 20.78
N ALA A 425 -12.92 16.72 19.59
CA ALA A 425 -13.52 15.45 19.16
C ALA A 425 -12.70 14.22 19.58
N ARG A 426 -11.40 14.37 19.86
CA ARG A 426 -10.60 13.32 20.51
C ARG A 426 -10.94 13.19 21.99
N GLY A 427 -11.46 14.25 22.63
CA GLY A 427 -11.92 14.26 24.03
C GLY A 427 -13.16 13.39 24.24
N GLN A 428 -14.17 13.47 23.37
CA GLN A 428 -15.43 12.72 23.53
C GLN A 428 -15.29 11.19 23.36
N ARG A 429 -14.22 10.68 22.77
CA ARG A 429 -13.90 9.24 22.72
C ARG A 429 -12.95 8.77 23.84
N LYS A 430 -12.48 9.67 24.71
CA LYS A 430 -11.44 9.39 25.71
C LYS A 430 -11.76 9.86 27.13
N ASP A 431 -12.97 10.30 27.42
CA ASP A 431 -13.36 10.73 28.78
C ASP A 431 -13.56 9.59 29.78
N SER A 432 -13.18 8.35 29.43
CA SER A 432 -13.02 7.28 30.43
C SER A 432 -11.57 6.98 30.84
N GLN A 433 -10.57 7.65 30.25
CA GLN A 433 -9.16 7.49 30.70
C GLN A 433 -8.29 8.67 30.23
N ARG A 434 -8.15 9.75 30.99
CA ARG A 434 -6.94 10.59 31.02
C ARG A 434 -7.01 11.75 31.98
N GLN A 435 -6.31 11.60 33.10
CA GLN A 435 -5.59 12.68 33.76
C GLN A 435 -4.10 12.33 33.64
N GLY A 436 -3.28 13.24 33.06
CA GLY A 436 -1.82 13.19 33.15
C GLY A 436 -1.01 13.11 31.86
N GLY A 437 -0.42 14.22 31.44
CA GLY A 437 0.94 14.29 30.98
C GLY A 437 1.30 14.17 29.49
N SER A 438 1.34 15.29 28.70
CA SER A 438 1.91 15.30 27.34
C SER A 438 3.46 15.26 27.29
N ALA A 439 4.14 15.80 28.29
CA ALA A 439 5.61 15.76 28.42
C ALA A 439 6.16 14.36 28.78
N SER A 440 5.35 13.54 29.46
CA SER A 440 5.67 12.15 29.80
C SER A 440 5.67 11.23 28.59
N ARG A 441 4.80 11.44 27.59
CA ARG A 441 4.68 10.59 26.39
C ARG A 441 5.86 10.69 25.45
N THR A 442 6.45 11.86 25.26
CA THR A 442 7.60 12.04 24.36
C THR A 442 8.83 11.30 24.93
N ARG A 443 9.08 11.41 26.24
CA ARG A 443 10.17 10.68 26.91
C ARG A 443 9.93 9.16 26.96
N GLN A 444 8.70 8.71 27.12
CA GLN A 444 8.34 7.27 27.11
C GLN A 444 8.54 6.62 25.73
N ASN A 445 8.14 7.30 24.65
CA ASN A 445 8.34 6.80 23.28
C ASN A 445 9.83 6.74 22.88
N ILE A 446 10.66 7.62 23.39
CA ILE A 446 12.12 7.60 23.18
C ILE A 446 12.70 6.33 23.80
N ARG A 447 12.31 5.99 25.03
CA ARG A 447 12.81 4.80 25.73
C ARG A 447 12.40 3.48 25.10
N ASP A 448 11.12 3.28 24.79
CA ASP A 448 10.65 2.08 24.10
C ASP A 448 11.43 1.87 22.80
N ARG A 449 11.73 2.97 22.10
CA ARG A 449 12.54 2.94 20.90
C ARG A 449 13.98 2.49 21.15
N GLU A 450 14.63 2.96 22.22
CA GLU A 450 16.01 2.59 22.59
C GLU A 450 16.09 1.10 22.93
N ILE A 451 15.17 0.61 23.78
CA ILE A 451 15.06 -0.81 24.14
C ILE A 451 14.87 -1.66 22.89
N MET A 452 13.92 -1.30 22.03
CA MET A 452 13.62 -2.06 20.82
C MET A 452 14.73 -1.98 19.76
N MET A 453 15.44 -0.84 19.66
CA MET A 453 16.62 -0.73 18.78
C MET A 453 17.70 -1.71 19.21
N PHE A 454 17.97 -1.83 20.52
CA PHE A 454 18.95 -2.78 21.04
C PHE A 454 18.50 -4.22 20.80
N ALA A 455 17.24 -4.57 21.13
CA ALA A 455 16.67 -5.90 20.90
C ALA A 455 16.74 -6.36 19.43
N VAL A 456 16.50 -5.43 18.49
CA VAL A 456 16.62 -5.71 17.05
C VAL A 456 18.06 -5.85 16.58
N ARG A 457 18.98 -5.06 17.13
CA ARG A 457 20.42 -5.13 16.78
C ARG A 457 21.10 -6.37 17.33
N TYR A 458 20.78 -6.73 18.59
CA TYR A 458 21.40 -7.80 19.34
C TYR A 458 20.37 -8.83 19.85
N PRO A 459 19.64 -9.49 18.96
CA PRO A 459 18.56 -10.39 19.37
C PRO A 459 19.05 -11.61 20.17
N HIS A 460 20.33 -11.96 20.08
CA HIS A 460 20.97 -12.99 20.90
C HIS A 460 21.15 -12.57 22.35
N ARG A 461 21.06 -11.25 22.67
CA ARG A 461 21.12 -10.67 24.02
C ARG A 461 19.75 -10.44 24.65
N LEU A 462 18.68 -10.98 24.06
CA LEU A 462 17.31 -10.76 24.56
C LEU A 462 17.14 -11.26 26.01
N ARG A 463 17.83 -12.36 26.34
CA ARG A 463 17.85 -12.92 27.70
C ARG A 463 18.49 -11.98 28.72
N ASP A 464 19.62 -11.40 28.37
CA ASP A 464 20.31 -10.42 29.22
C ASP A 464 19.41 -9.18 29.46
N MET A 465 18.66 -8.78 28.43
CA MET A 465 17.69 -7.67 28.52
C MET A 465 16.48 -8.00 29.42
N GLN A 466 16.00 -9.24 29.39
CA GLN A 466 14.92 -9.70 30.27
C GLN A 466 15.38 -9.73 31.72
N GLU A 467 16.60 -10.20 32.00
CA GLU A 467 17.19 -10.20 33.34
C GLU A 467 17.31 -8.78 33.92
N MET A 468 17.44 -7.76 33.08
CA MET A 468 17.44 -6.35 33.46
C MET A 468 16.04 -5.72 33.53
N GLY A 469 14.98 -6.49 33.23
CA GLY A 469 13.60 -6.00 33.21
C GLY A 469 13.25 -5.08 32.04
N ALA A 470 13.99 -5.14 30.93
CA ALA A 470 13.76 -4.28 29.78
C ALA A 470 12.37 -4.48 29.15
N ASP A 471 11.86 -5.71 29.14
CA ASP A 471 10.51 -6.09 28.71
C ASP A 471 9.43 -5.42 29.58
N LEU A 472 9.63 -5.38 30.90
CA LEU A 472 8.73 -4.74 31.87
C LEU A 472 8.73 -3.20 31.74
N ALA A 473 9.82 -2.62 31.25
CA ALA A 473 9.96 -1.19 31.03
C ALA A 473 9.20 -0.70 29.77
N LEU A 474 8.85 -1.61 28.83
CA LEU A 474 8.10 -1.28 27.62
C LEU A 474 6.67 -0.82 27.94
N ARG A 475 6.28 0.34 27.45
CA ARG A 475 4.99 0.98 27.75
C ARG A 475 4.02 0.96 26.57
N SER A 476 4.51 1.03 25.33
CA SER A 476 3.64 1.04 24.15
C SER A 476 3.27 -0.38 23.73
N ASP A 477 2.01 -0.58 23.33
CA ASP A 477 1.52 -1.86 22.83
C ASP A 477 2.23 -2.31 21.54
N ILE A 478 2.78 -1.34 20.78
CA ILE A 478 3.56 -1.63 19.56
C ILE A 478 4.90 -2.26 19.94
N ALA A 479 5.61 -1.68 20.92
CA ALA A 479 6.90 -2.20 21.37
C ALA A 479 6.75 -3.59 22.02
N ARG A 480 5.73 -3.79 22.86
CA ARG A 480 5.43 -5.09 23.47
C ARG A 480 5.14 -6.16 22.42
N ARG A 481 4.28 -5.88 21.44
CA ARG A 481 3.97 -6.83 20.35
C ARG A 481 5.20 -7.19 19.52
N LEU A 482 6.07 -6.21 19.23
CA LEU A 482 7.30 -6.48 18.51
C LEU A 482 8.27 -7.32 19.35
N TRP A 483 8.37 -7.02 20.65
CA TRP A 483 9.15 -7.83 21.61
C TRP A 483 8.67 -9.29 21.63
N ASP A 484 7.36 -9.51 21.84
CA ASP A 484 6.74 -10.84 21.88
C ASP A 484 6.99 -11.62 20.59
N LYS A 485 6.98 -10.95 19.44
CA LYS A 485 7.31 -11.58 18.15
C LYS A 485 8.77 -12.01 18.09
N ILE A 486 9.72 -11.18 18.56
CA ILE A 486 11.16 -11.51 18.56
C ILE A 486 11.42 -12.69 19.49
N GLU A 487 10.80 -12.70 20.67
CA GLU A 487 10.92 -13.77 21.65
C GLU A 487 10.33 -15.10 21.15
N THR A 488 9.12 -15.04 20.55
CA THR A 488 8.40 -16.24 20.12
C THR A 488 9.03 -16.92 18.89
N HIS A 489 9.51 -16.13 17.93
CA HIS A 489 9.96 -16.64 16.64
C HIS A 489 11.49 -16.68 16.49
N GLY A 490 12.20 -16.01 17.38
CA GLY A 490 13.66 -15.86 17.29
C GLY A 490 14.13 -14.95 16.16
N PRO A 491 15.44 -14.59 16.14
CA PRO A 491 16.00 -13.57 15.26
C PRO A 491 15.98 -13.92 13.77
N GLU A 492 15.94 -15.20 13.42
CA GLU A 492 16.00 -15.66 12.03
C GLU A 492 14.61 -15.72 11.38
N GLU A 493 13.57 -16.00 12.16
CA GLU A 493 12.21 -16.20 11.65
C GLU A 493 11.28 -15.00 11.87
N VAL A 494 11.56 -14.16 12.87
CA VAL A 494 10.69 -13.04 13.25
C VAL A 494 10.38 -12.10 12.08
N PHE A 495 11.33 -11.90 11.17
CA PHE A 495 11.20 -10.93 10.08
C PHE A 495 9.95 -11.17 9.20
N HIS A 496 9.58 -12.44 8.99
CA HIS A 496 8.39 -12.80 8.20
C HIS A 496 7.06 -12.60 8.95
N GLN A 497 7.12 -12.42 10.26
CA GLN A 497 5.96 -12.17 11.11
C GLN A 497 5.73 -10.68 11.38
N LEU A 498 6.65 -9.83 10.90
CA LEU A 498 6.58 -8.38 11.07
C LEU A 498 5.64 -7.76 10.05
N ASP A 499 4.89 -6.75 10.49
CA ASP A 499 4.15 -5.88 9.58
C ASP A 499 5.10 -4.89 8.84
N GLU A 500 4.60 -4.13 7.86
CA GLU A 500 5.38 -3.18 7.07
C GLU A 500 6.12 -2.13 7.92
N ARG A 501 5.52 -1.65 9.02
CA ARG A 501 6.13 -0.66 9.92
C ARG A 501 7.21 -1.29 10.78
N GLU A 502 6.98 -2.49 11.28
CA GLU A 502 7.92 -3.28 12.05
C GLU A 502 9.11 -3.71 11.18
N LYS A 503 8.90 -4.12 9.93
CA LYS A 503 9.96 -4.41 8.94
C LYS A 503 10.82 -3.19 8.66
N ASN A 504 10.21 -2.04 8.44
CA ASN A 504 10.91 -0.78 8.25
C ASN A 504 11.78 -0.42 9.46
N PHE A 505 11.25 -0.58 10.67
CA PHE A 505 11.99 -0.36 11.90
C PHE A 505 13.15 -1.35 12.04
N TRP A 506 12.90 -2.63 11.81
CA TRP A 506 13.90 -3.71 11.84
C TRP A 506 15.08 -3.44 10.90
N CYS A 507 14.78 -3.15 9.62
CA CYS A 507 15.82 -2.86 8.61
C CYS A 507 16.58 -1.57 8.92
N LYS A 508 15.91 -0.54 9.45
CA LYS A 508 16.57 0.71 9.88
C LYS A 508 17.53 0.48 11.04
N CYS A 509 17.16 -0.34 12.02
CA CYS A 509 18.00 -0.65 13.17
C CYS A 509 19.25 -1.48 12.79
N ARG A 510 19.16 -2.30 11.75
CA ARG A 510 20.26 -3.08 11.18
C ARG A 510 20.94 -2.40 9.99
N GLY A 511 20.57 -1.15 9.69
CA GLY A 511 21.07 -0.35 8.58
C GLY A 511 22.51 0.15 8.79
N PRO A 512 23.05 0.97 7.83
CA PRO A 512 24.47 1.33 7.73
C PRO A 512 25.05 2.13 8.91
N GLU A 513 24.19 2.80 9.67
CA GLU A 513 24.63 3.52 10.88
C GLU A 513 24.83 2.59 12.09
N ALA A 514 24.41 1.34 11.96
CA ALA A 514 24.75 0.31 12.92
C ALA A 514 26.16 -0.19 12.59
N ALA A 515 27.20 0.49 13.12
CA ALA A 515 28.57 0.02 13.05
C ALA A 515 28.64 -1.43 13.55
N PRO A 516 29.48 -2.31 12.94
CA PRO A 516 29.78 -3.60 13.51
C PRO A 516 30.53 -3.33 14.80
N CYS A 517 29.82 -3.26 15.93
CA CYS A 517 30.45 -3.23 17.24
C CYS A 517 30.62 -4.67 17.70
N ASP A 518 31.84 -5.05 18.01
CA ASP A 518 32.13 -6.24 18.79
C ASP A 518 31.19 -6.31 20.00
N SER A 519 30.46 -7.42 20.07
CA SER A 519 29.67 -7.91 21.21
C SER A 519 28.52 -7.07 21.79
N GLY A 520 28.34 -5.81 21.47
CA GLY A 520 27.26 -4.94 22.02
C GLY A 520 27.35 -4.71 23.54
N GLU A 521 28.43 -5.06 24.21
CA GLU A 521 28.59 -4.95 25.67
C GLU A 521 28.51 -3.53 26.20
N LYS A 522 29.13 -2.57 25.48
CA LYS A 522 29.07 -1.15 25.87
C LYS A 522 27.66 -0.58 25.74
N GLU A 523 26.95 -0.95 24.68
CA GLU A 523 25.55 -0.51 24.47
C GLU A 523 24.61 -1.17 25.50
N LEU A 524 24.89 -2.43 25.90
CA LEU A 524 24.14 -3.13 26.94
C LEU A 524 24.32 -2.46 28.29
N GLU A 525 25.54 -2.06 28.65
CA GLU A 525 25.82 -1.36 29.89
C GLU A 525 25.17 0.03 29.94
N LEU A 526 25.15 0.76 28.84
CA LEU A 526 24.43 2.04 28.73
C LEU A 526 22.91 1.84 28.89
N LEU A 527 22.37 0.78 28.30
CA LEU A 527 20.97 0.42 28.45
C LEU A 527 20.63 0.07 29.91
N ARG A 528 21.52 -0.69 30.60
CA ARG A 528 21.39 -1.02 32.02
C ARG A 528 21.31 0.23 32.87
N GLN A 529 22.25 1.15 32.73
CA GLN A 529 22.26 2.42 33.45
C GLN A 529 20.98 3.26 33.20
N SER A 530 20.50 3.27 31.98
CA SER A 530 19.24 3.95 31.61
C SER A 530 18.02 3.30 32.28
N LEU A 531 17.99 1.97 32.38
CA LEU A 531 16.90 1.24 33.04
C LEU A 531 16.95 1.41 34.56
N ASP A 532 18.14 1.38 35.19
CA ASP A 532 18.33 1.61 36.64
C ASP A 532 17.86 3.01 37.03
N GLN A 533 18.22 4.04 36.27
CA GLN A 533 17.72 5.40 36.48
C GLN A 533 16.20 5.49 36.35
N TYR A 534 15.62 4.72 35.46
CA TYR A 534 14.18 4.66 35.29
C TYR A 534 13.48 4.04 36.49
N TYR A 535 13.93 2.88 36.95
CA TYR A 535 13.34 2.20 38.08
C TYR A 535 13.48 3.03 39.36
N ALA A 536 14.62 3.66 39.56
CA ALA A 536 14.82 4.60 40.68
C ALA A 536 13.87 5.80 40.61
N SER A 537 13.67 6.38 39.41
CA SER A 537 12.72 7.51 39.24
C SER A 537 11.26 7.08 39.38
N ALA A 538 10.91 5.86 38.97
CA ALA A 538 9.57 5.30 39.11
C ALA A 538 9.24 5.00 40.56
N GLN A 539 10.19 4.47 41.35
CA GLN A 539 10.06 4.29 42.80
C GLN A 539 9.89 5.62 43.51
N ALA A 540 10.73 6.62 43.22
CA ALA A 540 10.60 7.97 43.79
C ALA A 540 9.25 8.62 43.41
N SER A 541 8.72 8.39 42.23
CA SER A 541 7.41 8.90 41.79
C SER A 541 6.25 8.21 42.52
N SER A 542 6.33 6.89 42.74
CA SER A 542 5.31 6.14 43.48
C SER A 542 5.32 6.50 44.95
N LEU A 543 6.50 6.73 45.51
CA LEU A 543 6.67 7.21 46.89
C LEU A 543 6.09 8.62 47.08
N SER A 544 6.38 9.55 46.17
CA SER A 544 5.83 10.91 46.21
C SER A 544 4.31 10.95 45.96
N ALA A 545 3.76 9.99 45.19
CA ALA A 545 2.32 9.84 45.04
C ALA A 545 1.66 9.27 46.31
N ALA A 546 2.31 8.32 47.01
CA ALA A 546 1.85 7.79 48.29
C ALA A 546 1.91 8.88 49.39
N MET A 547 2.97 9.70 49.40
CA MET A 547 3.05 10.86 50.30
C MET A 547 1.92 11.88 50.05
N ARG A 548 1.59 12.21 48.79
CA ARG A 548 0.48 13.12 48.44
C ARG A 548 -0.90 12.53 48.78
N ALA A 549 -1.07 11.22 48.72
CA ALA A 549 -2.32 10.55 49.08
C ALA A 549 -2.52 10.52 50.62
N ASN A 550 -1.44 10.60 51.39
CA ASN A 550 -1.46 10.58 52.85
C ASN A 550 -1.51 11.98 53.51
N THR A 551 -1.44 13.08 52.74
CA THR A 551 -1.56 14.46 53.24
C THR A 551 -3.00 14.91 53.50
N GLY A 552 -3.88 14.00 53.84
CA GLY A 552 -5.21 14.25 54.41
C GLY A 552 -5.18 14.09 55.92
N ILE A 553 -4.76 15.16 56.65
CA ILE A 553 -4.92 15.39 58.10
C ILE A 553 -4.00 14.57 59.05
N GLY A 554 -2.85 15.13 59.39
CA GLY A 554 -2.40 15.32 60.77
C GLY A 554 -1.84 14.13 61.53
N ASP A 555 -0.65 13.62 61.16
CA ASP A 555 0.28 13.15 62.18
C ASP A 555 1.73 13.44 61.74
N PHE A 556 2.26 14.55 62.22
CA PHE A 556 3.60 15.05 61.89
C PHE A 556 4.73 14.10 62.35
N GLU A 557 4.48 13.26 63.39
CA GLU A 557 5.44 12.25 63.83
C GLU A 557 5.52 11.05 62.89
N ALA A 558 4.41 10.60 62.34
CA ALA A 558 4.38 9.52 61.33
C ALA A 558 5.06 9.93 60.00
N ASP A 559 4.93 11.20 59.62
CA ASP A 559 5.62 11.75 58.43
C ASP A 559 7.13 11.87 58.65
N LEU A 560 7.59 12.17 59.86
CA LEU A 560 9.00 12.24 60.24
C LEU A 560 9.66 10.85 60.28
N ASP A 561 8.99 9.85 60.82
CA ASP A 561 9.48 8.47 60.82
C ASP A 561 9.54 7.85 59.44
N TYR A 562 8.59 8.20 58.59
CA TYR A 562 8.61 7.81 57.16
C TYR A 562 9.78 8.46 56.41
N LEU A 563 10.07 9.74 56.65
CA LEU A 563 11.22 10.45 56.07
C LEU A 563 12.57 9.89 56.55
N ARG A 564 12.64 9.43 57.81
CA ARG A 564 13.84 8.75 58.35
C ARG A 564 14.07 7.39 57.68
N ALA A 565 13.00 6.58 57.51
CA ALA A 565 13.07 5.30 56.79
C ALA A 565 13.49 5.48 55.35
N LEU A 566 13.04 6.55 54.69
CA LEU A 566 13.40 6.91 53.32
C LEU A 566 14.89 7.27 53.20
N LYS A 567 15.41 8.04 54.14
CA LYS A 567 16.80 8.44 54.19
C LYS A 567 17.72 7.22 54.37
N GLU A 568 17.38 6.30 55.28
CA GLU A 568 18.12 5.05 55.49
C GLU A 568 18.12 4.14 54.24
N THR A 569 17.01 4.11 53.50
CA THR A 569 16.90 3.31 52.25
C THR A 569 17.75 3.89 51.13
N LEU A 570 17.81 5.22 51.02
CA LEU A 570 18.66 5.93 50.03
C LEU A 570 20.14 5.85 50.39
N GLU A 571 20.51 5.89 51.69
CA GLU A 571 21.90 5.74 52.14
C GLU A 571 22.42 4.30 51.91
N LYS A 572 21.59 3.27 52.12
CA LYS A 572 21.93 1.87 51.84
C LYS A 572 22.04 1.57 50.34
N GLY A 573 21.36 2.31 49.45
CA GLY A 573 21.50 2.21 48.02
C GLY A 573 22.78 2.85 47.44
N HIS A 574 23.42 3.77 48.18
CA HIS A 574 24.68 4.40 47.83
C HIS A 574 25.93 3.65 48.33
N GLU A 575 25.80 2.73 49.28
CA GLU A 575 26.91 1.91 49.78
C GLU A 575 27.09 0.58 48.99
N GLN A 576 26.20 0.28 48.07
CA GLN A 576 26.26 -0.94 47.21
C GLN A 576 26.54 -0.63 45.70
N SER A 577 26.92 0.59 45.35
CA SER A 577 27.36 0.95 43.97
C SER A 577 28.86 1.24 43.92
#